data_ba9eb8931562f432f6bc44ffe90f997d
#
_entry.id   ba9eb8931562f432f6bc44ffe90f997d
#
_cell.length_a   1.000
_cell.length_b   1.000
_cell.length_c   1.000
_cell.angle_alpha   90.00
_cell.angle_beta   90.00
_cell.angle_gamma   90.00
#
_symmetry.space_group_name_H-M   'P 1'
#
loop_
_entity.id
_entity.type
_entity.pdbx_description
1 polymer ?
#
loop_
_entity_poly.entity_id
_entity_poly.type
_entity_poly.pdbx_seq_one_letter_code
_entity_poly.pdbx_strand_id
1 'polypeptide(L)'
;MTDDIVLHPRDSFAFEHGEAMDLAFFNAYEKGRLHHAWLLTGPQGLGKASFAYRCARFLLGRERDQAYGPLGMAVDDPDTRLISVGSHPDFLALEREVEGGRLKKNISVEAVREIGEFFSKAPSRSAYRVCIIDSVDDLNLNSANALLKILEEPPAKGIIFLISHSPGRLLPTIRSRCRRLGFAPWTDAQVASFVDRRLDDVSEEDRFRLVKLAHGAPGRALTLMKEGALEIDAFAGRLLEKPALPRPEIAAVAATFKGQSAKADGARRFSTFIDCLGERLRDRALSAETPLQADKLSQLWSKISLSTGEVESVNLDRNDYFWFIFNELNEVI
;
A
#
# COMPACT_ATOMS: atom_id res chain seq x y z
N MET A 1 8.81 -12.36 -17.40
CA MET A 1 8.12 -13.19 -16.40
C MET A 1 7.91 -12.49 -15.04
N THR A 2 8.04 -11.18 -14.94
CA THR A 2 7.91 -10.43 -13.65
C THR A 2 6.56 -9.71 -13.47
N ASP A 3 5.66 -9.74 -14.44
CA ASP A 3 4.39 -9.00 -14.35
C ASP A 3 3.32 -9.65 -13.45
N ASP A 4 3.41 -10.97 -13.20
CA ASP A 4 2.42 -11.74 -12.42
C ASP A 4 2.73 -11.87 -10.92
N ILE A 5 3.84 -11.31 -10.45
CA ILE A 5 4.28 -11.47 -9.04
C ILE A 5 3.35 -10.72 -8.08
N VAL A 6 2.86 -9.54 -8.49
CA VAL A 6 1.94 -8.70 -7.70
C VAL A 6 0.54 -8.83 -8.27
N LEU A 7 -0.26 -9.74 -7.72
CA LEU A 7 -1.66 -9.87 -8.10
C LEU A 7 -2.45 -8.64 -7.63
N HIS A 8 -3.39 -8.19 -8.47
CA HIS A 8 -4.34 -7.18 -8.04
C HIS A 8 -5.19 -7.74 -6.86
N PRO A 9 -5.55 -6.93 -5.85
CA PRO A 9 -6.37 -7.38 -4.71
C PRO A 9 -7.67 -8.10 -5.09
N ARG A 10 -8.28 -7.72 -6.24
CA ARG A 10 -9.48 -8.38 -6.79
C ARG A 10 -9.26 -9.83 -7.21
N ASP A 11 -8.01 -10.23 -7.48
CA ASP A 11 -7.65 -11.58 -7.95
C ASP A 11 -7.01 -12.42 -6.84
N SER A 12 -6.87 -11.84 -5.62
CA SER A 12 -6.33 -12.53 -4.45
C SER A 12 -7.43 -13.23 -3.68
N PHE A 13 -7.45 -14.57 -3.69
CA PHE A 13 -8.42 -15.39 -2.95
C PHE A 13 -7.88 -15.86 -1.61
N ALA A 14 -6.62 -16.27 -1.55
CA ALA A 14 -5.95 -16.63 -0.31
C ALA A 14 -5.67 -15.38 0.53
N PHE A 15 -5.94 -15.46 1.83
CA PHE A 15 -5.68 -14.39 2.78
C PHE A 15 -4.97 -14.95 4.00
N GLU A 16 -3.66 -14.77 4.04
CA GLU A 16 -2.79 -15.35 5.06
C GLU A 16 -2.73 -14.45 6.31
N HIS A 17 -2.60 -15.07 7.47
CA HIS A 17 -2.50 -14.38 8.77
C HIS A 17 -3.65 -13.41 9.07
N GLY A 18 -4.81 -13.64 8.47
CA GLY A 18 -6.00 -12.80 8.59
C GLY A 18 -7.15 -13.43 9.35
N GLU A 19 -6.97 -14.60 9.98
CA GLU A 19 -8.02 -15.38 10.61
C GLU A 19 -8.83 -14.59 11.65
N ALA A 20 -8.16 -13.77 12.46
CA ALA A 20 -8.82 -12.92 13.44
C ALA A 20 -9.72 -11.86 12.79
N MET A 21 -9.32 -11.32 11.63
CA MET A 21 -10.08 -10.34 10.85
C MET A 21 -11.27 -11.00 10.16
N ASP A 22 -11.05 -12.17 9.54
CA ASP A 22 -12.10 -12.99 8.95
C ASP A 22 -13.19 -13.32 9.99
N LEU A 23 -12.79 -13.80 11.16
CA LEU A 23 -13.70 -14.13 12.25
C LEU A 23 -14.43 -12.88 12.80
N ALA A 24 -13.75 -11.74 12.90
CA ALA A 24 -14.37 -10.51 13.38
C ALA A 24 -15.48 -10.03 12.42
N PHE A 25 -15.25 -10.13 11.11
CA PHE A 25 -16.24 -9.77 10.11
C PHE A 25 -17.36 -10.82 10.03
N PHE A 26 -17.01 -12.11 9.95
CA PHE A 26 -17.97 -13.22 9.90
C PHE A 26 -18.91 -13.22 11.11
N ASN A 27 -18.39 -13.05 12.33
CA ASN A 27 -19.22 -12.98 13.54
C ASN A 27 -20.17 -11.77 13.55
N ALA A 28 -19.74 -10.64 12.96
CA ALA A 28 -20.62 -9.47 12.83
C ALA A 28 -21.77 -9.74 11.83
N TYR A 29 -21.47 -10.46 10.75
CA TYR A 29 -22.43 -10.88 9.75
C TYR A 29 -23.46 -11.86 10.33
N GLU A 30 -23.01 -12.96 10.95
CA GLU A 30 -23.88 -13.99 11.54
C GLU A 30 -24.83 -13.43 12.62
N LYS A 31 -24.35 -12.46 13.42
CA LYS A 31 -25.16 -11.79 14.45
C LYS A 31 -26.11 -10.72 13.90
N GLY A 32 -26.17 -10.51 12.58
CA GLY A 32 -26.96 -9.45 11.97
C GLY A 32 -26.53 -8.02 12.42
N ARG A 33 -25.28 -7.86 12.86
CA ARG A 33 -24.74 -6.59 13.37
C ARG A 33 -23.60 -6.05 12.48
N LEU A 34 -23.69 -6.32 11.17
CA LEU A 34 -22.73 -5.83 10.22
C LEU A 34 -22.81 -4.31 10.12
N HIS A 35 -21.73 -3.62 10.45
CA HIS A 35 -21.67 -2.17 10.35
C HIS A 35 -21.64 -1.73 8.88
N HIS A 36 -22.33 -0.65 8.54
CA HIS A 36 -22.38 -0.15 7.16
C HIS A 36 -21.04 0.38 6.61
N ALA A 37 -20.13 0.82 7.48
CA ALA A 37 -18.83 1.36 7.09
C ALA A 37 -17.69 0.73 7.89
N TRP A 38 -16.69 0.18 7.20
CA TRP A 38 -15.48 -0.42 7.76
C TRP A 38 -14.25 0.38 7.35
N LEU A 39 -13.49 0.86 8.32
CA LEU A 39 -12.22 1.56 8.09
C LEU A 39 -11.06 0.60 8.34
N LEU A 40 -10.45 0.14 7.25
CA LEU A 40 -9.29 -0.77 7.25
C LEU A 40 -8.02 0.06 7.34
N THR A 41 -7.29 -0.03 8.45
CA THR A 41 -6.14 0.85 8.74
C THR A 41 -4.85 0.08 8.91
N GLY A 42 -3.74 0.67 8.49
CA GLY A 42 -2.38 0.13 8.63
C GLY A 42 -1.50 0.46 7.43
N PRO A 43 -0.19 0.21 7.50
CA PRO A 43 0.73 0.44 6.40
C PRO A 43 0.28 -0.16 5.06
N GLN A 44 0.78 0.37 3.96
CA GLN A 44 0.52 -0.17 2.63
C GLN A 44 1.15 -1.57 2.49
N GLY A 45 0.53 -2.45 1.70
CA GLY A 45 1.05 -3.80 1.45
C GLY A 45 0.67 -4.86 2.50
N LEU A 46 -0.19 -4.53 3.50
CA LEU A 46 -0.69 -5.47 4.51
C LEU A 46 -1.95 -6.26 4.09
N GLY A 47 -2.36 -6.18 2.82
CA GLY A 47 -3.52 -6.92 2.33
C GLY A 47 -4.89 -6.32 2.68
N LYS A 48 -4.96 -5.02 3.05
CA LYS A 48 -6.24 -4.35 3.36
C LYS A 48 -7.24 -4.41 2.21
N ALA A 49 -6.80 -4.11 0.98
CA ALA A 49 -7.63 -4.22 -0.20
C ALA A 49 -8.05 -5.67 -0.48
N SER A 50 -7.12 -6.62 -0.37
CA SER A 50 -7.43 -8.06 -0.52
C SER A 50 -8.50 -8.51 0.47
N PHE A 51 -8.45 -8.05 1.72
CA PHE A 51 -9.50 -8.30 2.71
C PHE A 51 -10.83 -7.66 2.33
N ALA A 52 -10.84 -6.40 1.85
CA ALA A 52 -12.07 -5.74 1.41
C ALA A 52 -12.73 -6.49 0.24
N TYR A 53 -11.95 -6.90 -0.77
CA TYR A 53 -12.43 -7.72 -1.89
C TYR A 53 -12.92 -9.09 -1.41
N ARG A 54 -12.24 -9.71 -0.44
CA ARG A 54 -12.65 -10.97 0.19
C ARG A 54 -14.01 -10.83 0.87
N CYS A 55 -14.22 -9.77 1.67
CA CYS A 55 -15.51 -9.47 2.28
C CYS A 55 -16.59 -9.17 1.22
N ALA A 56 -16.25 -8.47 0.14
CA ALA A 56 -17.18 -8.22 -0.96
C ALA A 56 -17.63 -9.52 -1.62
N ARG A 57 -16.70 -10.41 -1.96
CA ARG A 57 -17.03 -11.75 -2.49
C ARG A 57 -17.92 -12.54 -1.55
N PHE A 58 -17.62 -12.51 -0.24
CA PHE A 58 -18.42 -13.18 0.78
C PHE A 58 -19.85 -12.66 0.84
N LEU A 59 -20.07 -11.35 0.72
CA LEU A 59 -21.42 -10.75 0.78
C LEU A 59 -22.21 -10.89 -0.51
N LEU A 60 -21.55 -10.96 -1.65
CA LEU A 60 -22.19 -10.91 -2.97
C LEU A 60 -22.21 -12.26 -3.70
N GLY A 61 -21.26 -13.14 -3.43
CA GLY A 61 -21.16 -14.47 -4.04
C GLY A 61 -22.12 -15.48 -3.43
N ARG A 62 -22.25 -16.63 -4.08
CA ARG A 62 -23.22 -17.69 -3.74
C ARG A 62 -22.55 -18.95 -3.20
N GLU A 63 -21.41 -19.31 -3.76
CA GLU A 63 -20.75 -20.57 -3.47
C GLU A 63 -19.59 -20.36 -2.51
N ARG A 64 -19.73 -20.93 -1.30
CA ARG A 64 -18.70 -20.89 -0.27
C ARG A 64 -17.64 -21.94 -0.56
N ASP A 65 -16.37 -21.58 -0.27
CA ASP A 65 -15.28 -22.54 -0.26
C ASP A 65 -14.50 -22.42 1.06
N GLN A 66 -14.71 -23.40 1.94
CA GLN A 66 -14.09 -23.44 3.26
C GLN A 66 -12.57 -23.62 3.22
N ALA A 67 -12.00 -24.09 2.09
CA ALA A 67 -10.54 -24.15 1.93
C ALA A 67 -9.88 -22.79 2.06
N TYR A 68 -10.61 -21.73 1.76
CA TYR A 68 -10.15 -20.34 1.95
C TYR A 68 -10.60 -19.72 3.29
N GLY A 69 -11.08 -20.52 4.26
CA GLY A 69 -11.47 -20.05 5.59
C GLY A 69 -12.91 -19.49 5.68
N PRO A 70 -13.27 -18.81 6.80
CA PRO A 70 -14.66 -18.41 7.09
C PRO A 70 -15.32 -17.50 6.05
N LEU A 71 -14.55 -16.66 5.39
CA LEU A 71 -14.99 -15.76 4.31
C LEU A 71 -14.65 -16.31 2.92
N GLY A 72 -14.24 -17.59 2.82
CA GLY A 72 -13.84 -18.21 1.58
C GLY A 72 -14.99 -18.35 0.59
N MET A 73 -14.70 -18.04 -0.69
CA MET A 73 -15.62 -18.18 -1.81
C MET A 73 -14.96 -19.00 -2.93
N ALA A 74 -15.78 -19.74 -3.66
CA ALA A 74 -15.29 -20.49 -4.82
C ALA A 74 -14.77 -19.51 -5.91
N VAL A 75 -13.62 -19.85 -6.49
CA VAL A 75 -12.98 -19.03 -7.54
C VAL A 75 -13.82 -18.97 -8.80
N ASP A 76 -14.57 -20.02 -9.08
CA ASP A 76 -15.44 -20.15 -10.26
C ASP A 76 -16.88 -19.70 -10.03
N ASP A 77 -17.23 -19.24 -8.81
CA ASP A 77 -18.52 -18.63 -8.54
C ASP A 77 -18.79 -17.45 -9.51
N PRO A 78 -19.95 -17.41 -10.18
CA PRO A 78 -20.24 -16.40 -11.20
C PRO A 78 -20.20 -14.96 -10.70
N ASP A 79 -20.68 -14.70 -9.47
CA ASP A 79 -20.71 -13.35 -8.90
C ASP A 79 -19.29 -12.95 -8.45
N THR A 80 -18.49 -13.89 -7.95
CA THR A 80 -17.06 -13.70 -7.66
C THR A 80 -16.27 -13.31 -8.91
N ARG A 81 -16.50 -13.98 -10.05
CA ARG A 81 -15.89 -13.62 -11.35
C ARG A 81 -16.27 -12.23 -11.80
N LEU A 82 -17.55 -11.83 -11.66
CA LEU A 82 -17.99 -10.48 -11.99
C LEU A 82 -17.30 -9.41 -11.14
N ILE A 83 -17.00 -9.69 -9.87
CA ILE A 83 -16.23 -8.80 -9.00
C ILE A 83 -14.78 -8.68 -9.51
N SER A 84 -14.13 -9.79 -9.87
CA SER A 84 -12.76 -9.78 -10.38
C SER A 84 -12.60 -8.97 -11.67
N VAL A 85 -13.59 -8.98 -12.56
CA VAL A 85 -13.58 -8.16 -13.77
C VAL A 85 -14.21 -6.77 -13.60
N GLY A 86 -14.67 -6.42 -12.39
CA GLY A 86 -15.23 -5.09 -12.09
C GLY A 86 -16.59 -4.80 -12.70
N SER A 87 -17.40 -5.85 -13.02
CA SER A 87 -18.69 -5.71 -13.73
C SER A 87 -19.91 -6.20 -12.90
N HIS A 88 -19.71 -6.51 -11.62
CA HIS A 88 -20.82 -6.93 -10.75
C HIS A 88 -21.75 -5.74 -10.44
N PRO A 89 -23.08 -5.82 -10.71
CA PRO A 89 -23.98 -4.67 -10.57
C PRO A 89 -24.16 -4.16 -9.14
N ASP A 90 -23.91 -4.99 -8.13
CA ASP A 90 -23.99 -4.63 -6.72
C ASP A 90 -22.60 -4.39 -6.09
N PHE A 91 -21.55 -4.19 -6.92
CA PHE A 91 -20.20 -3.91 -6.48
C PHE A 91 -19.65 -2.64 -7.16
N LEU A 92 -18.98 -1.79 -6.39
CA LEU A 92 -18.29 -0.59 -6.86
C LEU A 92 -16.92 -0.51 -6.18
N ALA A 93 -15.85 -0.31 -6.94
CA ALA A 93 -14.53 0.00 -6.42
C ALA A 93 -14.08 1.36 -6.94
N LEU A 94 -13.69 2.24 -6.04
CA LEU A 94 -13.10 3.54 -6.36
C LEU A 94 -11.63 3.54 -5.99
N GLU A 95 -10.82 3.86 -6.98
CA GLU A 95 -9.37 4.04 -6.89
C GLU A 95 -9.01 5.34 -7.64
N ARG A 96 -7.77 5.80 -7.49
CA ARG A 96 -7.30 6.91 -8.32
C ARG A 96 -7.27 6.51 -9.78
N GLU A 97 -7.87 7.32 -10.63
CA GLU A 97 -7.91 7.09 -12.07
C GLU A 97 -6.55 7.31 -12.72
N VAL A 98 -6.32 6.58 -13.81
CA VAL A 98 -5.19 6.81 -14.72
C VAL A 98 -5.68 7.62 -15.91
N GLU A 99 -5.16 8.84 -16.09
CA GLU A 99 -5.48 9.73 -17.21
C GLU A 99 -4.21 10.06 -17.99
N GLY A 100 -4.22 9.77 -19.29
CA GLY A 100 -3.03 9.98 -20.13
C GLY A 100 -1.77 9.23 -19.65
N GLY A 101 -1.93 8.03 -19.08
CA GLY A 101 -0.84 7.21 -18.54
C GLY A 101 -0.30 7.71 -17.19
N ARG A 102 -0.98 8.65 -16.52
CA ARG A 102 -0.60 9.17 -15.21
C ARG A 102 -1.70 8.93 -14.19
N LEU A 103 -1.30 8.46 -13.01
CA LEU A 103 -2.21 8.32 -11.88
C LEU A 103 -2.61 9.73 -11.39
N LYS A 104 -3.93 10.00 -11.31
CA LYS A 104 -4.45 11.25 -10.74
C LYS A 104 -3.99 11.40 -9.30
N LYS A 105 -3.82 12.65 -8.85
CA LYS A 105 -3.38 12.93 -7.48
C LYS A 105 -4.43 12.52 -6.44
N ASN A 106 -5.70 12.73 -6.76
CA ASN A 106 -6.82 12.48 -5.84
C ASN A 106 -7.95 11.73 -6.55
N ILE A 107 -8.79 11.06 -5.74
CA ILE A 107 -10.10 10.58 -6.16
C ILE A 107 -11.02 11.80 -6.26
N SER A 108 -11.72 11.96 -7.39
CA SER A 108 -12.54 13.13 -7.67
C SER A 108 -13.82 13.18 -6.80
N VAL A 109 -14.42 14.35 -6.65
CA VAL A 109 -15.69 14.48 -5.93
C VAL A 109 -16.84 13.87 -6.73
N GLU A 110 -16.74 13.87 -8.06
CA GLU A 110 -17.68 13.23 -8.97
C GLU A 110 -17.70 11.71 -8.73
N ALA A 111 -16.54 11.05 -8.67
CA ALA A 111 -16.43 9.63 -8.36
C ALA A 111 -17.05 9.29 -6.98
N VAL A 112 -16.87 10.14 -5.97
CA VAL A 112 -17.52 9.93 -4.66
C VAL A 112 -19.03 10.12 -4.72
N ARG A 113 -19.54 11.05 -5.55
CA ARG A 113 -21.00 11.22 -5.76
C ARG A 113 -21.64 10.00 -6.43
N GLU A 114 -20.91 9.31 -7.33
CA GLU A 114 -21.38 8.05 -7.93
C GLU A 114 -21.69 6.99 -6.88
N ILE A 115 -21.02 7.00 -5.73
CA ILE A 115 -21.36 6.09 -4.61
C ILE A 115 -22.80 6.33 -4.14
N GLY A 116 -23.23 7.59 -4.04
CA GLY A 116 -24.60 7.94 -3.66
C GLY A 116 -25.62 7.41 -4.67
N GLU A 117 -25.36 7.59 -5.96
CA GLU A 117 -26.21 7.05 -7.04
C GLU A 117 -26.20 5.51 -7.05
N PHE A 118 -25.04 4.91 -6.83
CA PHE A 118 -24.89 3.47 -6.71
C PHE A 118 -25.79 2.94 -5.57
N PHE A 119 -25.74 3.51 -4.39
CA PHE A 119 -26.53 3.06 -3.24
C PHE A 119 -28.00 3.46 -3.27
N SER A 120 -28.42 4.40 -4.12
CA SER A 120 -29.83 4.75 -4.27
C SER A 120 -30.66 3.62 -4.92
N LYS A 121 -30.01 2.67 -5.59
CA LYS A 121 -30.63 1.54 -6.25
C LYS A 121 -30.70 0.34 -5.30
N ALA A 122 -31.76 -0.46 -5.39
CA ALA A 122 -31.86 -1.71 -4.66
C ALA A 122 -30.80 -2.72 -5.18
N PRO A 123 -30.33 -3.64 -4.32
CA PRO A 123 -29.50 -4.76 -4.77
C PRO A 123 -30.19 -5.58 -5.86
N SER A 124 -29.48 -5.99 -6.89
CA SER A 124 -30.07 -6.68 -8.06
C SER A 124 -29.77 -8.18 -8.09
N ARG A 125 -28.62 -8.61 -7.62
CA ARG A 125 -28.19 -10.03 -7.65
C ARG A 125 -27.97 -10.64 -6.27
N SER A 126 -27.67 -9.82 -5.26
CA SER A 126 -27.33 -10.25 -3.90
C SER A 126 -28.16 -9.53 -2.85
N ALA A 127 -27.94 -9.84 -1.56
CA ALA A 127 -28.64 -9.20 -0.45
C ALA A 127 -28.05 -7.82 -0.08
N TYR A 128 -26.83 -7.52 -0.56
CA TYR A 128 -26.07 -6.32 -0.21
C TYR A 128 -25.60 -5.58 -1.46
N ARG A 129 -25.25 -4.32 -1.29
CA ARG A 129 -24.42 -3.56 -2.22
C ARG A 129 -23.13 -3.20 -1.50
N VAL A 130 -21.98 -3.37 -2.18
CA VAL A 130 -20.68 -3.18 -1.58
C VAL A 130 -19.88 -2.15 -2.36
N CYS A 131 -19.28 -1.19 -1.65
CA CYS A 131 -18.36 -0.22 -2.20
C CYS A 131 -17.00 -0.35 -1.49
N ILE A 132 -15.90 -0.28 -2.27
CA ILE A 132 -14.53 -0.18 -1.76
C ILE A 132 -13.95 1.16 -2.21
N ILE A 133 -13.29 1.89 -1.29
CA ILE A 133 -12.51 3.10 -1.61
C ILE A 133 -11.04 2.83 -1.24
N ASP A 134 -10.18 2.73 -2.26
CA ASP A 134 -8.73 2.47 -2.12
C ASP A 134 -7.91 3.60 -2.80
N SER A 135 -7.39 4.57 -2.06
CA SER A 135 -7.50 4.74 -0.61
C SER A 135 -8.31 6.00 -0.25
N VAL A 136 -8.93 6.01 0.92
CA VAL A 136 -9.61 7.20 1.43
C VAL A 136 -8.63 8.35 1.75
N ASP A 137 -7.33 8.04 1.89
CA ASP A 137 -6.26 9.02 2.04
C ASP A 137 -6.07 9.90 0.78
N ASP A 138 -6.54 9.42 -0.38
CA ASP A 138 -6.47 10.11 -1.67
C ASP A 138 -7.68 11.03 -1.93
N LEU A 139 -8.58 11.16 -0.98
CA LEU A 139 -9.69 12.11 -1.05
C LEU A 139 -9.19 13.54 -0.76
N ASN A 140 -9.58 14.49 -1.61
CA ASN A 140 -9.47 15.89 -1.23
C ASN A 140 -10.61 16.30 -0.27
N LEU A 141 -10.56 17.51 0.25
CA LEU A 141 -11.55 17.98 1.22
C LEU A 141 -13.01 17.92 0.69
N ASN A 142 -13.23 18.23 -0.59
CA ASN A 142 -14.56 18.20 -1.19
C ASN A 142 -15.07 16.76 -1.34
N SER A 143 -14.22 15.83 -1.78
CA SER A 143 -14.52 14.41 -1.87
C SER A 143 -14.79 13.80 -0.49
N ALA A 144 -13.98 14.17 0.52
CA ALA A 144 -14.18 13.74 1.90
C ALA A 144 -15.52 14.22 2.47
N ASN A 145 -15.91 15.48 2.21
CA ASN A 145 -17.21 16.01 2.63
C ASN A 145 -18.40 15.34 1.90
N ALA A 146 -18.24 14.99 0.63
CA ALA A 146 -19.25 14.22 -0.10
C ALA A 146 -19.45 12.82 0.50
N LEU A 147 -18.34 12.15 0.90
CA LEU A 147 -18.38 10.85 1.58
C LEU A 147 -19.10 10.91 2.93
N LEU A 148 -18.92 11.99 3.71
CA LEU A 148 -19.58 12.15 5.02
C LEU A 148 -21.10 12.04 4.93
N LYS A 149 -21.74 12.56 3.88
CA LYS A 149 -23.19 12.45 3.69
C LYS A 149 -23.66 10.98 3.60
N ILE A 150 -22.87 10.15 2.91
CA ILE A 150 -23.18 8.73 2.73
C ILE A 150 -22.97 7.97 4.05
N LEU A 151 -21.98 8.37 4.85
CA LEU A 151 -21.70 7.76 6.14
C LEU A 151 -22.71 8.17 7.22
N GLU A 152 -23.33 9.35 7.11
CA GLU A 152 -24.35 9.86 8.02
C GLU A 152 -25.73 9.27 7.75
N GLU A 153 -26.06 9.06 6.48
CA GLU A 153 -27.30 8.45 6.03
C GLU A 153 -27.00 7.12 5.31
N PRO A 154 -26.63 6.07 6.06
CA PRO A 154 -26.18 4.82 5.45
C PRO A 154 -27.30 4.15 4.66
N PRO A 155 -27.01 3.71 3.45
CA PRO A 155 -27.98 3.02 2.60
C PRO A 155 -28.39 1.67 3.21
N ALA A 156 -29.67 1.34 3.11
CA ALA A 156 -30.17 0.04 3.54
C ALA A 156 -29.40 -1.09 2.81
N LYS A 157 -28.80 -2.01 3.56
CA LYS A 157 -27.98 -3.12 3.02
C LYS A 157 -26.74 -2.67 2.21
N GLY A 158 -26.31 -1.42 2.34
CA GLY A 158 -25.05 -0.91 1.79
C GLY A 158 -23.88 -1.17 2.75
N ILE A 159 -22.77 -1.66 2.23
CA ILE A 159 -21.52 -1.85 2.99
C ILE A 159 -20.38 -1.10 2.28
N ILE A 160 -19.67 -0.27 3.02
CA ILE A 160 -18.57 0.53 2.50
C ILE A 160 -17.26 0.10 3.20
N PHE A 161 -16.24 -0.25 2.44
CA PHE A 161 -14.89 -0.46 2.93
C PHE A 161 -14.03 0.75 2.56
N LEU A 162 -13.47 1.39 3.57
CA LEU A 162 -12.55 2.52 3.44
C LEU A 162 -11.14 2.03 3.78
N ILE A 163 -10.22 2.09 2.84
CA ILE A 163 -8.83 1.70 3.04
C ILE A 163 -8.00 2.94 3.37
N SER A 164 -7.26 2.92 4.48
CA SER A 164 -6.37 4.01 4.86
C SER A 164 -4.99 3.51 5.23
N HIS A 165 -3.98 4.22 4.74
CA HIS A 165 -2.57 4.00 5.07
C HIS A 165 -2.10 4.98 6.16
N SER A 166 -2.79 6.11 6.31
CA SER A 166 -2.46 7.20 7.24
C SER A 166 -3.69 7.68 8.00
N PRO A 167 -4.31 6.84 8.86
CA PRO A 167 -5.60 7.16 9.50
C PRO A 167 -5.57 8.41 10.38
N GLY A 168 -4.38 8.87 10.79
CA GLY A 168 -4.22 10.12 11.52
C GLY A 168 -4.52 11.38 10.69
N ARG A 169 -4.41 11.30 9.36
CA ARG A 169 -4.71 12.39 8.43
C ARG A 169 -6.19 12.51 8.06
N LEU A 170 -6.98 11.46 8.33
CA LEU A 170 -8.40 11.45 8.01
C LEU A 170 -9.19 12.38 8.94
N LEU A 171 -10.24 12.98 8.40
CA LEU A 171 -11.17 13.77 9.19
C LEU A 171 -11.71 12.95 10.39
N PRO A 172 -11.70 13.49 11.61
CA PRO A 172 -12.25 12.82 12.78
C PRO A 172 -13.70 12.38 12.58
N THR A 173 -14.47 13.14 11.79
CA THR A 173 -15.87 12.86 11.43
C THR A 173 -16.04 11.59 10.59
N ILE A 174 -15.10 11.27 9.70
CA ILE A 174 -15.07 9.99 8.97
C ILE A 174 -14.76 8.86 9.94
N ARG A 175 -13.70 9.03 10.74
CA ARG A 175 -13.24 7.98 11.68
C ARG A 175 -14.31 7.58 12.70
N SER A 176 -15.09 8.55 13.21
CA SER A 176 -16.12 8.31 14.23
C SER A 176 -17.34 7.56 13.71
N ARG A 177 -17.57 7.54 12.38
CA ARG A 177 -18.70 6.88 11.74
C ARG A 177 -18.37 5.50 11.16
N CYS A 178 -17.14 5.04 11.33
CA CYS A 178 -16.66 3.76 10.79
C CYS A 178 -16.30 2.79 11.91
N ARG A 179 -16.60 1.53 11.70
CA ARG A 179 -16.01 0.45 12.50
C ARG A 179 -14.57 0.23 12.03
N ARG A 180 -13.62 0.51 12.91
CA ARG A 180 -12.21 0.38 12.60
C ARG A 180 -11.74 -1.07 12.72
N LEU A 181 -10.95 -1.52 11.73
CA LEU A 181 -10.19 -2.77 11.76
C LEU A 181 -8.71 -2.46 11.43
N GLY A 182 -7.84 -2.69 12.41
CA GLY A 182 -6.41 -2.42 12.28
C GLY A 182 -5.64 -3.63 11.77
N PHE A 183 -4.79 -3.42 10.77
CA PHE A 183 -3.86 -4.40 10.22
C PHE A 183 -2.49 -4.15 10.81
N ALA A 184 -1.97 -5.12 11.54
CA ALA A 184 -0.63 -5.06 12.13
C ALA A 184 0.41 -5.59 11.13
N PRO A 185 1.64 -5.03 11.14
CA PRO A 185 2.75 -5.60 10.39
C PRO A 185 2.99 -7.06 10.78
N TRP A 186 3.39 -7.87 9.82
CA TRP A 186 3.81 -9.25 10.02
C TRP A 186 5.21 -9.30 10.63
N THR A 187 5.56 -10.41 11.25
CA THR A 187 6.94 -10.67 11.67
C THR A 187 7.84 -10.90 10.46
N ASP A 188 9.14 -10.65 10.61
CA ASP A 188 10.14 -10.92 9.55
C ASP A 188 10.04 -12.36 9.06
N ALA A 189 9.85 -13.33 9.96
CA ALA A 189 9.69 -14.75 9.60
C ALA A 189 8.44 -15.02 8.75
N GLN A 190 7.33 -14.36 9.03
CA GLN A 190 6.10 -14.48 8.24
C GLN A 190 6.27 -13.88 6.84
N VAL A 191 6.92 -12.70 6.75
CA VAL A 191 7.22 -12.08 5.45
C VAL A 191 8.20 -12.93 4.65
N ALA A 192 9.25 -13.47 5.27
CA ALA A 192 10.21 -14.36 4.62
C ALA A 192 9.50 -15.60 4.03
N SER A 193 8.68 -16.27 4.83
CA SER A 193 7.91 -17.43 4.38
C SER A 193 6.94 -17.10 3.23
N PHE A 194 6.35 -15.91 3.24
CA PHE A 194 5.49 -15.44 2.14
C PHE A 194 6.28 -15.18 0.86
N VAL A 195 7.45 -14.55 0.97
CA VAL A 195 8.36 -14.29 -0.15
C VAL A 195 8.82 -15.61 -0.77
N ASP A 196 9.22 -16.59 0.04
CA ASP A 196 9.66 -17.91 -0.43
C ASP A 196 8.62 -18.67 -1.26
N ARG A 197 7.34 -18.46 -0.94
CA ARG A 197 6.23 -19.11 -1.70
C ARG A 197 5.84 -18.36 -2.97
N ARG A 198 6.30 -17.14 -3.16
CA ARG A 198 5.85 -16.26 -4.24
C ARG A 198 6.95 -15.86 -5.21
N LEU A 199 8.19 -15.95 -4.78
CA LEU A 199 9.36 -15.56 -5.57
C LEU A 199 10.31 -16.76 -5.69
N ASP A 200 10.44 -17.25 -6.92
CA ASP A 200 11.43 -18.26 -7.25
C ASP A 200 12.82 -17.61 -7.38
N ASP A 201 13.88 -18.38 -7.10
CA ASP A 201 15.29 -18.03 -7.35
C ASP A 201 15.78 -16.72 -6.68
N VAL A 202 15.23 -16.34 -5.51
CA VAL A 202 15.76 -15.23 -4.72
C VAL A 202 16.86 -15.72 -3.79
N SER A 203 18.03 -15.09 -3.85
CA SER A 203 19.15 -15.42 -2.95
C SER A 203 18.77 -15.18 -1.49
N GLU A 204 19.45 -15.85 -0.55
CA GLU A 204 19.20 -15.66 0.88
C GLU A 204 19.47 -14.22 1.33
N GLU A 205 20.49 -13.59 0.76
CA GLU A 205 20.83 -12.19 1.01
C GLU A 205 19.75 -11.25 0.51
N ASP A 206 19.29 -11.41 -0.74
CA ASP A 206 18.22 -10.60 -1.34
C ASP A 206 16.92 -10.74 -0.59
N ARG A 207 16.58 -11.98 -0.20
CA ARG A 207 15.39 -12.25 0.63
C ARG A 207 15.48 -11.51 1.96
N PHE A 208 16.61 -11.59 2.65
CA PHE A 208 16.82 -10.87 3.90
C PHE A 208 16.63 -9.36 3.72
N ARG A 209 17.18 -8.80 2.64
CA ARG A 209 17.03 -7.37 2.32
C ARG A 209 15.56 -7.00 2.01
N LEU A 210 14.86 -7.79 1.20
CA LEU A 210 13.43 -7.57 0.90
C LEU A 210 12.57 -7.58 2.17
N VAL A 211 12.81 -8.54 3.06
CA VAL A 211 12.09 -8.65 4.34
C VAL A 211 12.30 -7.39 5.19
N LYS A 212 13.54 -6.91 5.30
CA LYS A 212 13.87 -5.68 6.05
C LYS A 212 13.19 -4.46 5.45
N LEU A 213 13.30 -4.27 4.13
CA LEU A 213 12.69 -3.14 3.42
C LEU A 213 11.15 -3.18 3.41
N ALA A 214 10.56 -4.35 3.56
CA ALA A 214 9.12 -4.53 3.59
C ALA A 214 8.47 -4.05 4.90
N HIS A 215 9.22 -3.92 6.00
CA HIS A 215 8.71 -3.49 7.33
C HIS A 215 7.46 -4.26 7.77
N GLY A 216 7.44 -5.58 7.58
CA GLY A 216 6.31 -6.43 7.93
C GLY A 216 5.12 -6.36 6.96
N ALA A 217 5.26 -5.73 5.80
CA ALA A 217 4.21 -5.64 4.78
C ALA A 217 4.51 -6.58 3.58
N PRO A 218 3.90 -7.78 3.51
CA PRO A 218 4.24 -8.78 2.50
C PRO A 218 4.01 -8.31 1.06
N GLY A 219 2.94 -7.57 0.80
CA GLY A 219 2.69 -6.99 -0.52
C GLY A 219 3.72 -5.94 -0.93
N ARG A 220 4.32 -5.22 0.05
CA ARG A 220 5.43 -4.31 -0.21
C ARG A 220 6.69 -5.06 -0.66
N ALA A 221 7.00 -6.23 -0.08
CA ALA A 221 8.13 -7.05 -0.51
C ALA A 221 8.04 -7.42 -2.00
N LEU A 222 6.84 -7.85 -2.46
CA LEU A 222 6.60 -8.16 -3.87
C LEU A 222 6.73 -6.92 -4.77
N THR A 223 6.20 -5.79 -4.32
CA THR A 223 6.29 -4.51 -5.06
C THR A 223 7.74 -4.07 -5.18
N LEU A 224 8.52 -4.12 -4.09
CA LEU A 224 9.95 -3.78 -4.09
C LEU A 224 10.74 -4.67 -5.05
N MET A 225 10.46 -5.97 -5.08
CA MET A 225 11.08 -6.89 -6.04
C MET A 225 10.77 -6.51 -7.48
N LYS A 226 9.49 -6.27 -7.79
CA LYS A 226 9.04 -5.86 -9.14
C LYS A 226 9.68 -4.54 -9.59
N GLU A 227 9.92 -3.61 -8.67
CA GLU A 227 10.49 -2.28 -8.92
C GLU A 227 12.02 -2.27 -8.98
N GLY A 228 12.68 -3.42 -8.82
CA GLY A 228 14.15 -3.51 -8.82
C GLY A 228 14.79 -2.84 -7.60
N ALA A 229 14.11 -2.89 -6.45
CA ALA A 229 14.59 -2.25 -5.22
C ALA A 229 15.91 -2.84 -4.72
N LEU A 230 16.21 -4.11 -5.02
CA LEU A 230 17.46 -4.75 -4.63
C LEU A 230 18.69 -4.08 -5.28
N GLU A 231 18.59 -3.71 -6.56
CA GLU A 231 19.65 -2.96 -7.24
C GLU A 231 19.87 -1.57 -6.62
N ILE A 232 18.76 -0.91 -6.28
CA ILE A 232 18.77 0.40 -5.62
C ILE A 232 19.36 0.28 -4.22
N ASP A 233 19.00 -0.76 -3.46
CA ASP A 233 19.52 -1.03 -2.13
C ASP A 233 21.03 -1.36 -2.17
N ALA A 234 21.46 -2.18 -3.11
CA ALA A 234 22.88 -2.46 -3.33
C ALA A 234 23.66 -1.18 -3.65
N PHE A 235 23.11 -0.31 -4.50
CA PHE A 235 23.70 0.99 -4.79
C PHE A 235 23.77 1.88 -3.53
N ALA A 236 22.69 1.97 -2.74
CA ALA A 236 22.67 2.71 -1.47
C ALA A 236 23.74 2.17 -0.50
N GLY A 237 23.93 0.85 -0.45
CA GLY A 237 25.00 0.22 0.35
C GLY A 237 26.37 0.68 -0.07
N ARG A 238 26.68 0.63 -1.37
CA ARG A 238 27.97 1.05 -1.90
C ARG A 238 28.27 2.54 -1.72
N LEU A 239 27.24 3.40 -1.66
CA LEU A 239 27.41 4.82 -1.32
C LEU A 239 27.94 5.03 0.12
N LEU A 240 27.69 4.07 1.00
CA LEU A 240 28.13 4.12 2.40
C LEU A 240 29.52 3.48 2.61
N GLU A 241 30.09 2.84 1.60
CA GLU A 241 31.39 2.15 1.67
C GLU A 241 32.54 3.07 1.25
N LYS A 242 33.79 2.75 1.71
CA LYS A 242 35.02 3.36 1.23
C LYS A 242 35.87 2.32 0.52
N PRO A 243 36.45 2.63 -0.64
CA PRO A 243 36.54 3.94 -1.31
C PRO A 243 35.22 4.35 -1.98
N ALA A 244 35.03 5.66 -2.11
CA ALA A 244 33.82 6.22 -2.74
C ALA A 244 33.69 5.73 -4.20
N LEU A 245 32.42 5.52 -4.61
CA LEU A 245 32.07 5.13 -5.97
C LEU A 245 32.59 6.13 -7.02
N PRO A 246 32.91 5.68 -8.23
CA PRO A 246 33.25 6.57 -9.33
C PRO A 246 32.11 7.53 -9.66
N ARG A 247 32.41 8.82 -9.81
CA ARG A 247 31.40 9.85 -10.15
C ARG A 247 30.50 9.51 -11.36
N PRO A 248 31.01 8.91 -12.46
CA PRO A 248 30.16 8.50 -13.58
C PRO A 248 29.09 7.48 -13.21
N GLU A 249 29.39 6.54 -12.33
CA GLU A 249 28.43 5.54 -11.84
C GLU A 249 27.33 6.20 -11.00
N ILE A 250 27.71 7.09 -10.09
CA ILE A 250 26.77 7.86 -9.28
C ILE A 250 25.85 8.70 -10.17
N ALA A 251 26.42 9.39 -11.17
CA ALA A 251 25.66 10.21 -12.11
C ALA A 251 24.67 9.38 -12.97
N ALA A 252 25.06 8.16 -13.35
CA ALA A 252 24.18 7.25 -14.11
C ALA A 252 22.94 6.86 -13.29
N VAL A 253 23.10 6.53 -12.01
CA VAL A 253 21.96 6.23 -11.13
C VAL A 253 21.12 7.48 -10.85
N ALA A 254 21.76 8.62 -10.53
CA ALA A 254 21.08 9.90 -10.33
C ALA A 254 20.19 10.30 -11.53
N ALA A 255 20.66 10.00 -12.76
CA ALA A 255 19.90 10.26 -13.98
C ALA A 255 18.60 9.44 -14.06
N THR A 256 18.52 8.27 -13.41
CA THR A 256 17.30 7.44 -13.38
C THR A 256 16.18 8.07 -12.55
N PHE A 257 16.52 8.99 -11.66
CA PHE A 257 15.54 9.75 -10.86
C PHE A 257 14.93 10.93 -11.64
N LYS A 258 15.58 11.33 -12.75
CA LYS A 258 15.06 12.29 -13.71
C LYS A 258 14.17 11.57 -14.72
N GLY A 259 12.97 12.01 -14.98
CA GLY A 259 12.25 11.44 -16.11
C GLY A 259 10.96 12.16 -16.44
N GLN A 260 10.84 12.67 -17.67
CA GLN A 260 9.60 13.29 -18.14
C GLN A 260 8.60 12.30 -18.74
N SER A 261 9.02 11.26 -19.43
CA SER A 261 8.17 10.15 -19.90
C SER A 261 7.96 9.07 -18.84
N ALA A 262 8.87 8.99 -17.87
CA ALA A 262 8.85 8.08 -16.73
C ALA A 262 8.64 8.84 -15.39
N LYS A 263 7.89 9.94 -15.37
CA LYS A 263 7.73 10.77 -14.15
C LYS A 263 7.24 9.97 -12.94
N ALA A 264 6.35 9.01 -13.14
CA ALA A 264 5.89 8.12 -12.08
C ALA A 264 6.99 7.12 -11.66
N ASP A 265 7.76 6.61 -12.60
CA ASP A 265 8.82 5.64 -12.34
C ASP A 265 10.03 6.28 -11.64
N GLY A 266 10.52 7.42 -12.13
CA GLY A 266 11.62 8.14 -11.49
C GLY A 266 11.29 8.61 -10.07
N ALA A 267 10.05 9.04 -9.81
CA ALA A 267 9.60 9.40 -8.46
C ALA A 267 9.60 8.19 -7.51
N ARG A 268 9.09 7.07 -8.00
CA ARG A 268 9.00 5.82 -7.24
C ARG A 268 10.40 5.27 -6.95
N ARG A 269 11.27 5.20 -7.96
CA ARG A 269 12.67 4.79 -7.79
C ARG A 269 13.42 5.66 -6.79
N PHE A 270 13.19 6.98 -6.82
CA PHE A 270 13.77 7.90 -5.85
C PHE A 270 13.25 7.66 -4.43
N SER A 271 11.95 7.47 -4.25
CA SER A 271 11.36 7.11 -2.94
C SER A 271 11.95 5.80 -2.42
N THR A 272 12.06 4.78 -3.28
CA THR A 272 12.70 3.49 -2.94
C THR A 272 14.16 3.69 -2.53
N PHE A 273 14.91 4.55 -3.23
CA PHE A 273 16.30 4.88 -2.86
C PHE A 273 16.40 5.50 -1.47
N ILE A 274 15.52 6.44 -1.14
CA ILE A 274 15.48 7.08 0.19
C ILE A 274 15.18 6.05 1.27
N ASP A 275 14.22 5.17 1.03
CA ASP A 275 13.86 4.09 1.97
C ASP A 275 15.04 3.13 2.18
N CYS A 276 15.69 2.68 1.11
CA CYS A 276 16.87 1.79 1.17
C CYS A 276 18.03 2.46 1.90
N LEU A 277 18.33 3.70 1.57
CA LEU A 277 19.42 4.46 2.22
C LEU A 277 19.11 4.67 3.70
N GLY A 278 17.86 5.00 4.04
CA GLY A 278 17.42 5.18 5.42
C GLY A 278 17.61 3.92 6.26
N GLU A 279 17.22 2.74 5.75
CA GLU A 279 17.43 1.47 6.44
C GLU A 279 18.92 1.15 6.62
N ARG A 280 19.73 1.36 5.60
CA ARG A 280 21.18 1.12 5.70
C ARG A 280 21.88 2.09 6.67
N LEU A 281 21.47 3.35 6.71
CA LEU A 281 21.95 4.32 7.72
C LEU A 281 21.58 3.90 9.13
N ARG A 282 20.33 3.43 9.31
CA ARG A 282 19.86 2.88 10.59
C ARG A 282 20.66 1.66 11.02
N ASP A 283 20.84 0.68 10.14
CA ASP A 283 21.62 -0.53 10.42
C ASP A 283 23.05 -0.14 10.83
N ARG A 284 23.65 0.82 10.11
CA ARG A 284 25.00 1.30 10.42
C ARG A 284 25.09 2.10 11.72
N ALA A 285 24.07 2.88 12.05
CA ALA A 285 23.98 3.59 13.33
C ALA A 285 23.88 2.62 14.52
N LEU A 286 23.09 1.54 14.37
CA LEU A 286 22.93 0.49 15.38
C LEU A 286 24.21 -0.34 15.57
N SER A 287 25.05 -0.50 14.56
CA SER A 287 26.31 -1.23 14.59
C SER A 287 27.54 -0.32 14.79
N ALA A 288 27.33 0.99 15.06
CA ALA A 288 28.41 1.95 15.20
C ALA A 288 29.28 1.64 16.44
N GLU A 289 30.60 1.73 16.27
CA GLU A 289 31.58 1.45 17.33
C GLU A 289 31.58 2.52 18.44
N THR A 290 31.17 3.75 18.10
CA THR A 290 31.16 4.87 19.04
C THR A 290 29.82 5.60 19.06
N PRO A 291 29.39 6.11 20.26
CA PRO A 291 28.17 6.91 20.37
C PRO A 291 28.16 8.14 19.44
N LEU A 292 29.32 8.77 19.23
CA LEU A 292 29.45 9.93 18.35
C LEU A 292 29.15 9.59 16.88
N GLN A 293 29.62 8.42 16.43
CA GLN A 293 29.33 7.93 15.07
C GLN A 293 27.85 7.61 14.91
N ALA A 294 27.25 6.93 15.89
CA ALA A 294 25.82 6.63 15.91
C ALA A 294 24.98 7.91 15.84
N ASP A 295 25.36 8.95 16.61
CA ASP A 295 24.64 10.23 16.63
C ASP A 295 24.72 10.94 15.27
N LYS A 296 25.90 11.02 14.65
CA LYS A 296 26.06 11.61 13.30
C LYS A 296 25.20 10.91 12.25
N LEU A 297 25.18 9.57 12.24
CA LEU A 297 24.38 8.79 11.31
C LEU A 297 22.87 8.98 11.55
N SER A 298 22.45 9.09 12.81
CA SER A 298 21.07 9.35 13.19
C SER A 298 20.61 10.75 12.81
N GLN A 299 21.46 11.75 12.97
CA GLN A 299 21.20 13.13 12.53
C GLN A 299 21.07 13.20 11.00
N LEU A 300 21.95 12.53 10.26
CA LEU A 300 21.87 12.44 8.81
C LEU A 300 20.59 11.77 8.34
N TRP A 301 20.22 10.63 8.96
CA TRP A 301 18.97 9.95 8.69
C TRP A 301 17.76 10.86 8.94
N SER A 302 17.74 11.58 10.05
CA SER A 302 16.67 12.53 10.38
C SER A 302 16.58 13.67 9.35
N LYS A 303 17.72 14.22 8.94
CA LYS A 303 17.79 15.28 7.93
C LYS A 303 17.23 14.81 6.58
N ILE A 304 17.62 13.62 6.12
CA ILE A 304 17.12 13.03 4.86
C ILE A 304 15.61 12.76 4.95
N SER A 305 15.15 12.17 6.05
CA SER A 305 13.74 11.80 6.23
C SER A 305 12.81 13.02 6.29
N LEU A 306 13.21 14.09 6.95
CA LEU A 306 12.44 15.34 7.04
C LEU A 306 12.36 16.05 5.69
N SER A 307 13.48 16.16 4.99
CA SER A 307 13.56 16.86 3.72
C SER A 307 12.84 16.14 2.57
N THR A 308 12.64 14.82 2.65
CA THR A 308 11.91 14.06 1.62
C THR A 308 10.45 14.52 1.50
N GLY A 309 9.80 14.82 2.63
CA GLY A 309 8.45 15.39 2.62
C GLY A 309 8.39 16.80 2.00
N GLU A 310 9.45 17.60 2.12
CA GLU A 310 9.56 18.92 1.51
C GLU A 310 9.77 18.84 0.00
N VAL A 311 10.61 17.93 -0.49
CA VAL A 311 10.86 17.68 -1.92
C VAL A 311 9.55 17.42 -2.68
N GLU A 312 8.66 16.60 -2.10
CA GLU A 312 7.36 16.31 -2.69
C GLU A 312 6.42 17.52 -2.66
N SER A 313 6.45 18.32 -1.58
CA SER A 313 5.57 19.46 -1.39
C SER A 313 5.94 20.67 -2.25
N VAL A 314 7.25 20.92 -2.46
CA VAL A 314 7.80 22.08 -3.16
C VAL A 314 8.19 21.76 -4.62
N ASN A 315 8.04 20.49 -5.05
CA ASN A 315 8.34 20.04 -6.42
C ASN A 315 9.81 20.27 -6.83
N LEU A 316 10.76 20.07 -5.88
CA LEU A 316 12.18 20.15 -6.14
C LEU A 316 12.66 19.09 -7.16
N ASP A 317 13.73 19.40 -7.90
CA ASP A 317 14.35 18.41 -8.79
C ASP A 317 15.01 17.30 -7.94
N ARG A 318 14.54 16.05 -8.12
CA ARG A 318 15.01 14.87 -7.37
C ARG A 318 16.49 14.60 -7.58
N ASN A 319 17.02 14.95 -8.74
CA ASN A 319 18.42 14.79 -9.00
C ASN A 319 19.27 15.81 -8.20
N ASP A 320 18.81 17.04 -8.07
CA ASP A 320 19.53 18.05 -7.27
C ASP A 320 19.48 17.66 -5.79
N TYR A 321 18.34 17.14 -5.34
CA TYR A 321 18.23 16.63 -3.99
C TYR A 321 19.06 15.36 -3.75
N PHE A 322 19.21 14.46 -4.74
CA PHE A 322 20.12 13.33 -4.65
C PHE A 322 21.57 13.80 -4.46
N TRP A 323 22.04 14.81 -5.21
CA TRP A 323 23.38 15.35 -5.04
C TRP A 323 23.57 16.04 -3.69
N PHE A 324 22.54 16.68 -3.15
CA PHE A 324 22.56 17.19 -1.79
C PHE A 324 22.79 16.05 -0.78
N ILE A 325 22.01 14.97 -0.86
CA ILE A 325 22.19 13.79 0.00
C ILE A 325 23.59 13.20 -0.13
N PHE A 326 24.08 13.07 -1.36
CA PHE A 326 25.42 12.55 -1.62
C PHE A 326 26.53 13.39 -0.96
N ASN A 327 26.41 14.72 -1.00
CA ASN A 327 27.38 15.60 -0.33
C ASN A 327 27.31 15.44 1.20
N GLU A 328 26.12 15.38 1.77
CA GLU A 328 25.93 15.14 3.21
C GLU A 328 26.51 13.79 3.66
N LEU A 329 26.35 12.75 2.85
CA LEU A 329 26.95 11.44 3.12
C LEU A 329 28.48 11.53 3.19
N ASN A 330 29.13 12.24 2.25
CA ASN A 330 30.57 12.38 2.22
C ASN A 330 31.15 13.18 3.40
N GLU A 331 30.34 14.03 4.05
CA GLU A 331 30.77 14.76 5.25
C GLU A 331 30.71 13.90 6.52
N VAL A 332 29.85 12.88 6.55
CA VAL A 332 29.59 12.06 7.73
C VAL A 332 30.34 10.72 7.69
N ILE A 333 30.56 10.14 6.51
CA ILE A 333 31.21 8.85 6.29
C ILE A 333 32.69 9.06 5.94
#